data_58e17606f7b2bbd8a6df5bb515d0cfef
#
_entry.id   58e17606f7b2bbd8a6df5bb515d0cfef
#
_cell.length_a   1.000
_cell.length_b   1.000
_cell.length_c   1.000
_cell.angle_alpha   90.00
_cell.angle_beta   90.00
_cell.angle_gamma   90.00
#
_symmetry.space_group_name_H-M   'P 1'
#
loop_
_entity.id
_entity.type
_entity.pdbx_description
1 polymer ?
#
loop_
_entity_poly.entity_id
_entity_poly.type
_entity_poly.pdbx_seq_one_letter_code
_entity_poly.pdbx_strand_id
1 'polypeptide(L)'
;MKRILLCIFMFVAFVVSVNAQTVLVTGFALFGGEKINPSWQAVKQLPDSIDGAKIIKKQIPVSFKGSVNDLDKLIEKYNPDVIIAVGEAGGRAAVSIERVAINVDDARIADNDGYQPKNIKISANGENAYFSKLPIYKIQAAIQAQGIPAYISDSAGTYVCNHVMYHLLEVLSKKYPNKIAGFIHVPYAPQQVVNKSDMPSMSTDQATQALKIAIQTSITKQ
;
A
#
# COMPACT_ATOMS: atom_id res chain seq x y z
N MET A 1 -69.31 -5.23 26.96
CA MET A 1 -68.48 -5.69 25.82
C MET A 1 -67.28 -4.78 25.69
N LYS A 2 -66.06 -5.19 26.14
CA LYS A 2 -64.81 -4.42 26.06
C LYS A 2 -64.13 -4.78 24.75
N ARG A 3 -63.97 -3.81 23.85
CA ARG A 3 -63.18 -3.96 22.58
C ARG A 3 -61.69 -3.78 22.93
N ILE A 4 -60.90 -4.84 22.79
CA ILE A 4 -59.42 -4.80 22.86
C ILE A 4 -58.92 -4.36 21.50
N LEU A 5 -58.31 -3.17 21.44
CA LEU A 5 -57.64 -2.66 20.24
C LEU A 5 -56.22 -3.26 20.21
N LEU A 6 -55.97 -4.17 19.29
CA LEU A 6 -54.64 -4.78 19.10
C LEU A 6 -53.82 -3.87 18.17
N CYS A 7 -52.92 -3.08 18.74
CA CYS A 7 -51.93 -2.31 17.95
C CYS A 7 -50.82 -3.22 17.48
N ILE A 8 -50.80 -3.55 16.19
CA ILE A 8 -49.68 -4.26 15.55
C ILE A 8 -48.57 -3.24 15.26
N PHE A 9 -47.48 -3.29 16.04
CA PHE A 9 -46.26 -2.53 15.73
C PHE A 9 -45.50 -3.23 14.62
N MET A 10 -45.54 -2.68 13.42
CA MET A 10 -44.77 -3.15 12.28
C MET A 10 -43.30 -2.67 12.43
N PHE A 11 -42.41 -3.56 12.85
CA PHE A 11 -40.96 -3.29 12.89
C PHE A 11 -40.41 -3.30 11.47
N VAL A 12 -40.17 -2.13 10.87
CA VAL A 12 -39.47 -2.01 9.65
C VAL A 12 -37.96 -2.13 9.94
N ALA A 13 -37.38 -3.30 9.71
CA ALA A 13 -35.94 -3.50 9.78
C ALA A 13 -35.29 -2.78 8.57
N PHE A 14 -34.63 -1.66 8.83
CA PHE A 14 -33.74 -1.02 7.86
C PHE A 14 -32.52 -1.91 7.69
N VAL A 15 -32.43 -2.67 6.61
CA VAL A 15 -31.22 -3.35 6.20
C VAL A 15 -30.27 -2.31 5.61
N VAL A 16 -29.35 -1.79 6.43
CA VAL A 16 -28.25 -0.97 5.93
C VAL A 16 -27.31 -1.91 5.17
N SER A 17 -27.35 -1.89 3.85
CA SER A 17 -26.40 -2.59 3.02
C SER A 17 -25.02 -1.91 3.17
N VAL A 18 -24.17 -2.46 4.04
CA VAL A 18 -22.77 -2.03 4.14
C VAL A 18 -22.06 -2.61 2.93
N ASN A 19 -21.81 -1.79 1.91
CA ASN A 19 -20.96 -2.19 0.79
C ASN A 19 -19.58 -2.59 1.33
N ALA A 20 -19.14 -3.81 1.01
CA ALA A 20 -17.82 -4.29 1.38
C ALA A 20 -16.75 -3.39 0.75
N GLN A 21 -15.81 -2.91 1.57
CA GLN A 21 -14.70 -2.09 1.07
C GLN A 21 -13.83 -2.89 0.10
N THR A 22 -13.27 -2.20 -0.89
CA THR A 22 -12.30 -2.77 -1.83
C THR A 22 -10.92 -2.19 -1.53
N VAL A 23 -9.95 -3.06 -1.32
CA VAL A 23 -8.55 -2.70 -1.07
C VAL A 23 -7.70 -3.14 -2.25
N LEU A 24 -7.03 -2.20 -2.90
CA LEU A 24 -6.00 -2.49 -3.90
C LEU A 24 -4.64 -2.54 -3.22
N VAL A 25 -3.94 -3.67 -3.36
CA VAL A 25 -2.57 -3.82 -2.88
C VAL A 25 -1.68 -4.12 -4.07
N THR A 26 -0.64 -3.31 -4.28
CA THR A 26 0.32 -3.53 -5.37
C THR A 26 1.68 -3.93 -4.81
N GLY A 27 2.39 -4.80 -5.54
CA GLY A 27 3.80 -5.12 -5.32
C GLY A 27 4.55 -4.98 -6.64
N PHE A 28 5.87 -4.88 -6.60
CA PHE A 28 6.67 -4.66 -7.79
C PHE A 28 7.12 -5.97 -8.46
N ALA A 29 7.29 -5.91 -9.78
CA ALA A 29 7.93 -6.92 -10.59
C ALA A 29 9.42 -7.07 -10.23
N LEU A 30 10.12 -7.99 -10.88
CA LEU A 30 11.56 -8.22 -10.71
C LEU A 30 12.35 -6.98 -11.10
N PHE A 31 13.47 -6.74 -10.41
CA PHE A 31 14.34 -5.60 -10.65
C PHE A 31 15.81 -5.95 -10.33
N GLY A 32 16.74 -5.29 -11.01
CA GLY A 32 18.17 -5.35 -10.68
C GLY A 32 18.81 -6.72 -10.84
N GLY A 33 18.25 -7.60 -11.69
CA GLY A 33 18.73 -8.97 -11.89
C GLY A 33 18.33 -9.95 -10.79
N GLU A 34 17.56 -9.51 -9.80
CA GLU A 34 17.04 -10.38 -8.73
C GLU A 34 15.99 -11.35 -9.28
N LYS A 35 15.95 -12.55 -8.69
CA LYS A 35 15.00 -13.62 -9.10
C LYS A 35 13.64 -13.50 -8.40
N ILE A 36 13.55 -12.69 -7.37
CA ILE A 36 12.33 -12.41 -6.60
C ILE A 36 12.26 -10.93 -6.27
N ASN A 37 11.04 -10.44 -6.00
CA ASN A 37 10.82 -9.15 -5.36
C ASN A 37 9.95 -9.39 -4.13
N PRO A 38 10.43 -9.17 -2.90
CA PRO A 38 9.72 -9.48 -1.66
C PRO A 38 8.39 -8.75 -1.54
N SER A 39 8.26 -7.55 -2.13
CA SER A 39 7.00 -6.82 -2.12
C SER A 39 5.89 -7.60 -2.83
N TRP A 40 6.15 -8.11 -4.04
CA TRP A 40 5.18 -8.95 -4.74
C TRP A 40 5.00 -10.32 -4.08
N GLN A 41 6.10 -10.92 -3.57
CA GLN A 41 5.99 -12.21 -2.87
C GLN A 41 5.04 -12.12 -1.68
N ALA A 42 5.11 -11.05 -0.88
CA ALA A 42 4.22 -10.82 0.24
C ALA A 42 2.78 -10.47 -0.21
N VAL A 43 2.63 -9.59 -1.18
CA VAL A 43 1.30 -9.17 -1.68
C VAL A 43 0.52 -10.33 -2.27
N LYS A 44 1.14 -11.19 -3.08
CA LYS A 44 0.44 -12.31 -3.72
C LYS A 44 -0.07 -13.36 -2.74
N GLN A 45 0.52 -13.46 -1.53
CA GLN A 45 0.10 -14.39 -0.48
C GLN A 45 -1.08 -13.86 0.35
N LEU A 46 -1.45 -12.59 0.22
CA LEU A 46 -2.63 -12.07 0.92
C LEU A 46 -3.88 -12.86 0.52
N PRO A 47 -4.81 -13.09 1.44
CA PRO A 47 -6.10 -13.71 1.10
C PRO A 47 -6.94 -12.76 0.23
N ASP A 48 -7.95 -13.29 -0.46
CA ASP A 48 -8.83 -12.49 -1.32
C ASP A 48 -9.86 -11.66 -0.54
N SER A 49 -9.98 -11.91 0.77
CA SER A 49 -10.81 -11.13 1.69
C SER A 49 -10.16 -11.00 3.05
N ILE A 50 -10.24 -9.81 3.66
CA ILE A 50 -9.78 -9.51 5.03
C ILE A 50 -10.89 -8.71 5.71
N ASP A 51 -11.41 -9.23 6.84
CA ASP A 51 -12.47 -8.61 7.65
C ASP A 51 -13.66 -8.10 6.81
N GLY A 52 -14.05 -8.88 5.79
CA GLY A 52 -15.14 -8.56 4.87
C GLY A 52 -14.75 -7.64 3.70
N ALA A 53 -13.59 -7.02 3.72
CA ALA A 53 -13.10 -6.23 2.58
C ALA A 53 -12.55 -7.14 1.47
N LYS A 54 -12.83 -6.79 0.20
CA LYS A 54 -12.29 -7.46 -0.98
C LYS A 54 -10.86 -6.99 -1.24
N ILE A 55 -9.92 -7.93 -1.40
CA ILE A 55 -8.50 -7.62 -1.65
C ILE A 55 -8.16 -7.86 -3.12
N ILE A 56 -7.75 -6.81 -3.81
CA ILE A 56 -7.26 -6.84 -5.19
C ILE A 56 -5.74 -6.78 -5.16
N LYS A 57 -5.08 -7.86 -5.55
CA LYS A 57 -3.62 -7.99 -5.58
C LYS A 57 -3.12 -7.78 -7.01
N LYS A 58 -2.20 -6.85 -7.23
CA LYS A 58 -1.65 -6.56 -8.56
C LYS A 58 -0.15 -6.34 -8.51
N GLN A 59 0.54 -6.87 -9.51
CA GLN A 59 1.94 -6.56 -9.75
C GLN A 59 2.04 -5.37 -10.70
N ILE A 60 2.96 -4.44 -10.41
CA ILE A 60 3.29 -3.29 -11.26
C ILE A 60 4.78 -3.34 -11.63
N PRO A 61 5.19 -2.79 -12.78
CA PRO A 61 6.59 -2.81 -13.20
C PRO A 61 7.45 -1.88 -12.33
N VAL A 62 8.74 -2.16 -12.22
CA VAL A 62 9.74 -1.21 -11.70
C VAL A 62 10.14 -0.26 -12.82
N SER A 63 9.27 0.68 -13.10
CA SER A 63 9.40 1.68 -14.16
C SER A 63 8.72 2.96 -13.72
N PHE A 64 9.35 4.11 -13.92
CA PHE A 64 8.75 5.40 -13.56
C PHE A 64 7.42 5.60 -14.29
N LYS A 65 7.42 5.45 -15.61
CA LYS A 65 6.22 5.64 -16.43
C LYS A 65 5.25 4.45 -16.35
N GLY A 66 5.78 3.23 -16.42
CA GLY A 66 4.96 2.01 -16.48
C GLY A 66 4.16 1.78 -15.22
N SER A 67 4.77 2.00 -14.04
CA SER A 67 4.11 1.76 -12.75
C SER A 67 2.89 2.66 -12.52
N VAL A 68 3.00 3.95 -12.81
CA VAL A 68 1.89 4.90 -12.61
C VAL A 68 0.79 4.73 -13.64
N ASN A 69 1.14 4.41 -14.90
CA ASN A 69 0.17 4.10 -15.94
C ASN A 69 -0.68 2.86 -15.58
N ASP A 70 -0.05 1.83 -15.02
CA ASP A 70 -0.77 0.64 -14.57
C ASP A 70 -1.58 0.92 -13.31
N LEU A 71 -1.04 1.71 -12.38
CA LEU A 71 -1.75 2.10 -11.16
C LEU A 71 -3.03 2.89 -11.49
N ASP A 72 -2.98 3.85 -12.42
CA ASP A 72 -4.14 4.63 -12.84
C ASP A 72 -5.24 3.74 -13.42
N LYS A 73 -4.89 2.80 -14.32
CA LYS A 73 -5.84 1.82 -14.87
C LYS A 73 -6.46 0.94 -13.80
N LEU A 74 -5.66 0.55 -12.78
CA LEU A 74 -6.15 -0.28 -11.67
C LEU A 74 -7.12 0.51 -10.77
N ILE A 75 -6.82 1.78 -10.48
CA ILE A 75 -7.68 2.67 -9.71
C ILE A 75 -9.02 2.87 -10.45
N GLU A 76 -8.97 3.16 -11.74
CA GLU A 76 -10.17 3.34 -12.56
C GLU A 76 -11.00 2.05 -12.63
N LYS A 77 -10.35 0.91 -12.90
CA LYS A 77 -11.03 -0.39 -13.07
C LYS A 77 -11.70 -0.90 -11.80
N TYR A 78 -11.02 -0.80 -10.65
CA TYR A 78 -11.47 -1.42 -9.42
C TYR A 78 -12.12 -0.45 -8.45
N ASN A 79 -11.96 0.85 -8.66
CA ASN A 79 -12.46 1.93 -7.80
C ASN A 79 -12.24 1.66 -6.29
N PRO A 80 -11.01 1.29 -5.85
CA PRO A 80 -10.76 0.85 -4.48
C PRO A 80 -10.99 1.98 -3.48
N ASP A 81 -11.38 1.62 -2.25
CA ASP A 81 -11.53 2.55 -1.12
C ASP A 81 -10.17 2.83 -0.45
N VAL A 82 -9.34 1.79 -0.40
CA VAL A 82 -7.98 1.85 0.18
C VAL A 82 -6.97 1.34 -0.84
N ILE A 83 -5.83 2.02 -0.96
CA ILE A 83 -4.73 1.63 -1.85
C ILE A 83 -3.43 1.57 -1.05
N ILE A 84 -2.80 0.42 -1.04
CA ILE A 84 -1.48 0.23 -0.40
C ILE A 84 -0.49 -0.21 -1.47
N ALA A 85 0.42 0.67 -1.85
CA ALA A 85 1.55 0.27 -2.68
C ALA A 85 2.66 -0.29 -1.79
N VAL A 86 3.28 -1.38 -2.22
CA VAL A 86 4.32 -2.09 -1.44
C VAL A 86 5.59 -2.19 -2.27
N GLY A 87 6.72 -1.79 -1.70
CA GLY A 87 8.04 -1.87 -2.31
C GLY A 87 9.04 -2.65 -1.47
N GLU A 88 10.19 -2.95 -2.07
CA GLU A 88 11.36 -3.48 -1.37
C GLU A 88 12.26 -2.34 -0.93
N ALA A 89 12.71 -2.35 0.32
CA ALA A 89 13.76 -1.47 0.81
C ALA A 89 14.92 -2.30 1.37
N GLY A 90 15.84 -2.69 0.49
CA GLY A 90 17.03 -3.43 0.85
C GLY A 90 17.89 -2.72 1.90
N GLY A 91 18.43 -3.49 2.85
CA GLY A 91 19.20 -2.97 3.97
C GLY A 91 18.38 -2.51 5.18
N ARG A 92 17.07 -2.41 5.09
CA ARG A 92 16.19 -2.17 6.24
C ARG A 92 15.88 -3.48 6.97
N ALA A 93 15.83 -3.44 8.30
CA ALA A 93 15.57 -4.62 9.14
C ALA A 93 14.09 -4.78 9.53
N ALA A 94 13.25 -3.79 9.22
CA ALA A 94 11.86 -3.73 9.66
C ALA A 94 10.94 -3.24 8.54
N VAL A 95 9.66 -3.55 8.65
CA VAL A 95 8.62 -2.96 7.78
C VAL A 95 8.60 -1.45 7.99
N SER A 96 8.61 -0.68 6.91
CA SER A 96 8.60 0.78 6.97
C SER A 96 7.30 1.32 6.40
N ILE A 97 6.52 2.00 7.23
CA ILE A 97 5.30 2.71 6.81
C ILE A 97 5.72 4.12 6.40
N GLU A 98 5.66 4.42 5.12
CA GLU A 98 6.14 5.71 4.59
C GLU A 98 5.18 6.84 4.93
N ARG A 99 5.70 7.90 5.57
CA ARG A 99 4.93 9.08 5.99
C ARG A 99 4.69 10.04 4.85
N VAL A 100 5.68 10.24 3.99
CA VAL A 100 5.71 11.33 3.02
C VAL A 100 6.36 10.90 1.71
N ALA A 101 5.81 11.39 0.60
CA ALA A 101 6.44 11.35 -0.71
C ALA A 101 6.79 12.77 -1.16
N ILE A 102 7.95 12.95 -1.78
CA ILE A 102 8.45 14.25 -2.25
C ILE A 102 8.40 14.34 -3.77
N ASN A 103 8.24 15.56 -4.29
CA ASN A 103 8.14 15.84 -5.73
C ASN A 103 9.51 15.85 -6.41
N VAL A 104 10.24 14.73 -6.31
CA VAL A 104 11.58 14.58 -6.89
C VAL A 104 11.77 13.16 -7.40
N ASP A 105 12.24 13.04 -8.65
CA ASP A 105 12.86 11.85 -9.21
C ASP A 105 14.36 12.10 -9.34
N ASP A 106 15.16 11.29 -8.64
CA ASP A 106 16.63 11.28 -8.74
C ASP A 106 17.13 9.84 -8.61
N ALA A 107 17.29 9.19 -9.75
CA ALA A 107 17.57 7.76 -9.83
C ALA A 107 19.09 7.48 -9.83
N ARG A 108 19.54 6.67 -8.85
CA ARG A 108 20.94 6.20 -8.82
C ARG A 108 21.24 5.26 -9.97
N ILE A 109 20.30 4.45 -10.41
CA ILE A 109 20.39 3.49 -11.54
C ILE A 109 19.14 3.63 -12.41
N ALA A 110 19.22 3.15 -13.65
CA ALA A 110 18.07 3.13 -14.55
C ALA A 110 16.96 2.18 -14.04
N ASP A 111 15.73 2.47 -14.39
CA ASP A 111 14.60 1.56 -14.20
C ASP A 111 14.61 0.41 -15.24
N ASN A 112 13.59 -0.45 -15.22
CA ASN A 112 13.52 -1.58 -16.16
C ASN A 112 13.30 -1.17 -17.62
N ASP A 113 12.89 0.08 -17.87
CA ASP A 113 12.74 0.63 -19.23
C ASP A 113 13.99 1.41 -19.67
N GLY A 114 15.04 1.43 -18.85
CA GLY A 114 16.30 2.13 -19.13
C GLY A 114 16.26 3.62 -18.81
N TYR A 115 15.20 4.13 -18.18
CA TYR A 115 15.07 5.53 -17.83
C TYR A 115 15.71 5.83 -16.47
N GLN A 116 16.55 6.88 -16.42
CA GLN A 116 17.31 7.30 -15.24
C GLN A 116 17.18 8.81 -15.04
N PRO A 117 16.09 9.29 -14.41
CA PRO A 117 15.91 10.73 -14.15
C PRO A 117 16.93 11.24 -13.14
N LYS A 118 17.31 12.52 -13.26
CA LYS A 118 18.23 13.21 -12.37
C LYS A 118 17.64 14.52 -11.91
N ASN A 119 17.34 14.60 -10.61
CA ASN A 119 16.86 15.79 -9.90
C ASN A 119 15.76 16.55 -10.66
N ILE A 120 14.73 15.83 -11.10
CA ILE A 120 13.58 16.41 -11.79
C ILE A 120 12.32 16.32 -10.94
N LYS A 121 11.37 17.22 -11.19
CA LYS A 121 10.04 17.12 -10.57
C LYS A 121 9.24 15.97 -11.17
N ILE A 122 8.52 15.25 -10.31
CA ILE A 122 7.53 14.25 -10.72
C ILE A 122 6.33 14.94 -11.39
N SER A 123 5.85 16.01 -10.77
CA SER A 123 4.73 16.82 -11.27
C SER A 123 5.15 18.30 -11.28
N ALA A 124 5.12 18.93 -12.47
CA ALA A 124 5.56 20.33 -12.64
C ALA A 124 4.74 21.30 -11.78
N ASN A 125 3.43 21.04 -11.66
CA ASN A 125 2.46 21.88 -10.95
C ASN A 125 1.93 21.21 -9.66
N GLY A 126 2.58 20.13 -9.21
CA GLY A 126 2.23 19.43 -7.99
C GLY A 126 2.85 20.08 -6.75
N GLU A 127 2.32 19.74 -5.57
CA GLU A 127 2.87 20.17 -4.30
C GLU A 127 4.30 19.62 -4.12
N ASN A 128 5.09 20.23 -3.24
CA ASN A 128 6.44 19.76 -2.95
C ASN A 128 6.44 18.37 -2.30
N ALA A 129 5.38 18.01 -1.58
CA ALA A 129 5.23 16.73 -0.91
C ALA A 129 3.76 16.42 -0.65
N TYR A 130 3.45 15.10 -0.57
CA TYR A 130 2.16 14.60 -0.10
C TYR A 130 2.38 13.64 1.07
N PHE A 131 1.54 13.78 2.10
CA PHE A 131 1.55 12.88 3.25
C PHE A 131 0.65 11.67 3.01
N SER A 132 1.09 10.52 3.52
CA SER A 132 0.30 9.28 3.54
C SER A 132 -1.06 9.53 4.20
N LYS A 133 -2.12 8.98 3.61
CA LYS A 133 -3.47 8.97 4.19
C LYS A 133 -3.74 7.68 5.00
N LEU A 134 -2.79 6.75 5.07
CA LEU A 134 -2.89 5.58 5.94
C LEU A 134 -2.82 6.01 7.42
N PRO A 135 -3.47 5.29 8.34
CA PRO A 135 -3.34 5.52 9.77
C PRO A 135 -1.99 4.99 10.30
N ILE A 136 -0.88 5.62 9.86
CA ILE A 136 0.50 5.11 9.97
C ILE A 136 0.89 4.71 11.40
N TYR A 137 0.52 5.50 12.42
CA TYR A 137 0.82 5.19 13.82
C TYR A 137 0.05 3.98 14.34
N LYS A 138 -1.23 3.85 13.96
CA LYS A 138 -2.05 2.69 14.33
C LYS A 138 -1.51 1.42 13.65
N ILE A 139 -1.11 1.52 12.38
CA ILE A 139 -0.50 0.40 11.64
C ILE A 139 0.80 -0.03 12.31
N GLN A 140 1.70 0.91 12.61
CA GLN A 140 2.95 0.60 13.30
C GLN A 140 2.70 -0.13 14.63
N ALA A 141 1.85 0.43 15.48
CA ALA A 141 1.54 -0.15 16.78
C ALA A 141 0.92 -1.55 16.66
N ALA A 142 0.01 -1.76 15.71
CA ALA A 142 -0.63 -3.04 15.49
C ALA A 142 0.34 -4.12 14.97
N ILE A 143 1.27 -3.76 14.08
CA ILE A 143 2.32 -4.67 13.58
C ILE A 143 3.27 -5.04 14.72
N GLN A 144 3.73 -4.05 15.50
CA GLN A 144 4.64 -4.26 16.63
C GLN A 144 4.00 -5.13 17.73
N ALA A 145 2.69 -4.98 17.98
CA ALA A 145 1.96 -5.82 18.92
C ALA A 145 1.93 -7.30 18.55
N GLN A 146 2.21 -7.66 17.29
CA GLN A 146 2.37 -9.04 16.82
C GLN A 146 3.84 -9.50 16.78
N GLY A 147 4.75 -8.73 17.40
CA GLY A 147 6.18 -9.07 17.45
C GLY A 147 6.92 -8.87 16.13
N ILE A 148 6.33 -8.17 15.16
CA ILE A 148 6.96 -7.88 13.88
C ILE A 148 7.61 -6.48 13.94
N PRO A 149 8.92 -6.35 13.61
CA PRO A 149 9.57 -5.04 13.60
C PRO A 149 8.95 -4.10 12.56
N ALA A 150 8.54 -2.91 13.01
CA ALA A 150 7.96 -1.88 12.14
C ALA A 150 8.29 -0.48 12.65
N TYR A 151 8.43 0.48 11.73
CA TYR A 151 8.63 1.88 12.07
C TYR A 151 8.02 2.81 11.01
N ILE A 152 7.85 4.08 11.36
CA ILE A 152 7.44 5.13 10.42
C ILE A 152 8.69 5.70 9.77
N SER A 153 8.71 5.68 8.44
CA SER A 153 9.79 6.23 7.62
C SER A 153 9.41 7.59 7.06
N ASP A 154 10.33 8.53 7.11
CA ASP A 154 10.16 9.88 6.58
C ASP A 154 10.70 10.05 5.16
N SER A 155 11.06 8.96 4.48
CA SER A 155 11.53 9.00 3.10
C SER A 155 11.36 7.67 2.36
N ALA A 156 10.56 7.67 1.30
CA ALA A 156 10.47 6.58 0.34
C ALA A 156 11.63 6.59 -0.68
N GLY A 157 12.63 7.44 -0.48
CA GLY A 157 13.73 7.69 -1.41
C GLY A 157 13.37 8.65 -2.53
N THR A 158 14.06 8.53 -3.68
CA THR A 158 13.86 9.37 -4.88
C THR A 158 13.78 8.51 -6.15
N TYR A 159 13.49 7.24 -6.00
CA TYR A 159 13.36 6.26 -7.07
C TYR A 159 11.88 5.91 -7.33
N VAL A 160 11.61 4.85 -8.06
CA VAL A 160 10.26 4.44 -8.47
C VAL A 160 9.28 4.32 -7.30
N CYS A 161 9.73 3.92 -6.09
CA CYS A 161 8.86 3.83 -4.91
C CYS A 161 8.29 5.20 -4.49
N ASN A 162 9.16 6.21 -4.40
CA ASN A 162 8.73 7.59 -4.11
C ASN A 162 7.86 8.14 -5.24
N HIS A 163 8.23 7.88 -6.51
CA HIS A 163 7.46 8.28 -7.68
C HIS A 163 6.01 7.74 -7.63
N VAL A 164 5.87 6.44 -7.38
CA VAL A 164 4.56 5.78 -7.26
C VAL A 164 3.77 6.34 -6.08
N MET A 165 4.39 6.50 -4.91
CA MET A 165 3.73 7.05 -3.73
C MET A 165 3.27 8.48 -3.98
N TYR A 166 4.15 9.32 -4.56
CA TYR A 166 3.83 10.72 -4.87
C TYR A 166 2.66 10.81 -5.84
N HIS A 167 2.75 10.13 -6.99
CA HIS A 167 1.69 10.10 -8.01
C HIS A 167 0.35 9.65 -7.43
N LEU A 168 0.37 8.53 -6.68
CA LEU A 168 -0.83 8.00 -6.04
C LEU A 168 -1.50 9.04 -5.14
N LEU A 169 -0.74 9.67 -4.25
CA LEU A 169 -1.26 10.66 -3.32
C LEU A 169 -1.72 11.95 -4.03
N GLU A 170 -1.02 12.37 -5.08
CA GLU A 170 -1.44 13.50 -5.91
C GLU A 170 -2.77 13.23 -6.62
N VAL A 171 -2.91 12.08 -7.28
CA VAL A 171 -4.16 11.68 -7.96
C VAL A 171 -5.32 11.62 -6.97
N LEU A 172 -5.10 11.03 -5.79
CA LEU A 172 -6.14 10.94 -4.78
C LEU A 172 -6.52 12.32 -4.21
N SER A 173 -5.55 13.20 -4.00
CA SER A 173 -5.84 14.55 -3.50
C SER A 173 -6.69 15.36 -4.47
N LYS A 174 -6.48 15.18 -5.77
CA LYS A 174 -7.15 15.95 -6.83
C LYS A 174 -8.49 15.34 -7.27
N LYS A 175 -8.56 14.00 -7.39
CA LYS A 175 -9.71 13.32 -8.01
C LYS A 175 -10.54 12.50 -7.03
N TYR A 176 -9.95 12.00 -5.95
CA TYR A 176 -10.57 11.03 -5.03
C TYR A 176 -10.29 11.35 -3.56
N PRO A 177 -10.71 12.52 -3.04
CA PRO A 177 -10.30 13.01 -1.72
C PRO A 177 -10.70 12.09 -0.55
N ASN A 178 -11.75 11.29 -0.73
CA ASN A 178 -12.26 10.37 0.30
C ASN A 178 -11.57 8.99 0.32
N LYS A 179 -10.68 8.70 -0.66
CA LYS A 179 -9.93 7.46 -0.69
C LYS A 179 -8.69 7.54 0.20
N ILE A 180 -8.30 6.40 0.76
CA ILE A 180 -7.14 6.25 1.63
C ILE A 180 -6.01 5.61 0.83
N ALA A 181 -4.80 6.16 0.92
CA ALA A 181 -3.65 5.55 0.27
C ALA A 181 -2.34 5.85 0.98
N GLY A 182 -1.35 4.99 0.70
CA GLY A 182 0.02 5.17 1.13
C GLY A 182 0.93 4.06 0.63
N PHE A 183 2.13 4.03 1.19
CA PHE A 183 3.19 3.15 0.76
C PHE A 183 3.83 2.44 1.96
N ILE A 184 4.16 1.16 1.78
CA ILE A 184 4.84 0.34 2.78
C ILE A 184 6.04 -0.33 2.11
N HIS A 185 7.22 -0.21 2.72
CA HIS A 185 8.37 -0.98 2.32
C HIS A 185 8.53 -2.23 3.19
N VAL A 186 8.93 -3.33 2.56
CA VAL A 186 9.36 -4.56 3.22
C VAL A 186 10.86 -4.77 3.02
N PRO A 187 11.57 -5.43 3.97
CA PRO A 187 12.98 -5.78 3.82
C PRO A 187 13.25 -6.76 2.68
N TYR A 188 14.53 -7.04 2.41
CA TYR A 188 14.93 -8.18 1.61
C TYR A 188 14.31 -9.48 2.13
N ALA A 189 13.98 -10.40 1.22
CA ALA A 189 13.70 -11.78 1.59
C ALA A 189 15.03 -12.53 1.91
N PRO A 190 15.02 -13.56 2.79
CA PRO A 190 16.22 -14.28 3.15
C PRO A 190 17.01 -14.83 1.96
N GLN A 191 16.32 -15.24 0.89
CA GLN A 191 16.94 -15.77 -0.34
C GLN A 191 17.80 -14.74 -1.09
N GLN A 192 17.56 -13.44 -0.91
CA GLN A 192 18.32 -12.37 -1.54
C GLN A 192 19.64 -12.04 -0.81
N VAL A 193 19.78 -12.51 0.41
CA VAL A 193 20.90 -12.15 1.29
C VAL A 193 21.76 -13.35 1.73
N VAL A 194 21.54 -14.54 1.16
CA VAL A 194 22.28 -15.77 1.52
C VAL A 194 23.80 -15.58 1.54
N ASN A 195 24.33 -14.76 0.61
CA ASN A 195 25.75 -14.45 0.49
C ASN A 195 26.10 -13.02 0.94
N LYS A 196 25.23 -12.37 1.74
CA LYS A 196 25.37 -10.98 2.20
C LYS A 196 25.20 -10.98 3.73
N SER A 197 26.25 -11.39 4.48
CA SER A 197 26.20 -11.66 5.93
C SER A 197 25.65 -10.51 6.78
N ASP A 198 25.89 -9.27 6.36
CA ASP A 198 25.53 -8.09 7.13
C ASP A 198 24.19 -7.44 6.68
N MET A 199 23.48 -8.09 5.74
CA MET A 199 22.22 -7.57 5.24
C MET A 199 21.04 -8.17 6.01
N PRO A 200 20.22 -7.34 6.64
CA PRO A 200 19.01 -7.80 7.29
C PRO A 200 17.98 -8.30 6.27
N SER A 201 17.16 -9.24 6.69
CA SER A 201 16.07 -9.78 5.88
C SER A 201 14.85 -10.10 6.75
N MET A 202 13.70 -10.23 6.09
CA MET A 202 12.45 -10.64 6.72
C MET A 202 11.81 -11.75 5.88
N SER A 203 11.25 -12.77 6.53
CA SER A 203 10.54 -13.82 5.80
C SER A 203 9.33 -13.26 5.07
N THR A 204 8.99 -13.86 3.93
CA THR A 204 7.80 -13.47 3.16
C THR A 204 6.54 -13.57 4.01
N ASP A 205 6.45 -14.60 4.89
CA ASP A 205 5.29 -14.79 5.76
C ASP A 205 5.14 -13.66 6.79
N GLN A 206 6.26 -13.22 7.41
CA GLN A 206 6.21 -12.06 8.31
C GLN A 206 5.84 -10.77 7.57
N ALA A 207 6.38 -10.55 6.38
CA ALA A 207 6.00 -9.40 5.55
C ALA A 207 4.51 -9.46 5.16
N THR A 208 4.00 -10.63 4.75
CA THR A 208 2.57 -10.85 4.44
C THR A 208 1.69 -10.58 5.65
N GLN A 209 2.09 -11.07 6.83
CA GLN A 209 1.34 -10.82 8.07
C GLN A 209 1.30 -9.33 8.42
N ALA A 210 2.41 -8.62 8.27
CA ALA A 210 2.46 -7.17 8.48
C ALA A 210 1.53 -6.41 7.51
N LEU A 211 1.51 -6.80 6.24
CA LEU A 211 0.59 -6.22 5.25
C LEU A 211 -0.86 -6.52 5.57
N LYS A 212 -1.19 -7.74 6.02
CA LYS A 212 -2.55 -8.09 6.47
C LYS A 212 -3.00 -7.19 7.61
N ILE A 213 -2.15 -6.97 8.61
CA ILE A 213 -2.43 -6.08 9.75
C ILE A 213 -2.60 -4.62 9.27
N ALA A 214 -1.76 -4.16 8.35
CA ALA A 214 -1.88 -2.82 7.78
C ALA A 214 -3.23 -2.63 7.07
N ILE A 215 -3.69 -3.62 6.31
CA ILE A 215 -5.01 -3.61 5.66
C ILE A 215 -6.11 -3.56 6.71
N GLN A 216 -6.12 -4.48 7.69
CA GLN A 216 -7.12 -4.52 8.77
C GLN A 216 -7.25 -3.17 9.47
N THR A 217 -6.10 -2.56 9.81
CA THR A 217 -6.07 -1.25 10.48
C THR A 217 -6.58 -0.11 9.59
N SER A 218 -6.42 -0.23 8.26
CA SER A 218 -6.82 0.81 7.30
C SER A 218 -8.31 0.76 6.93
N ILE A 219 -8.94 -0.41 6.98
CA ILE A 219 -10.37 -0.61 6.66
C ILE A 219 -11.28 -0.40 7.88
N THR A 220 -10.75 -0.47 9.09
CA THR A 220 -11.52 -0.19 10.30
C THR A 220 -11.98 1.27 10.25
N LYS A 221 -13.29 1.52 10.30
CA LYS A 221 -13.83 2.88 10.34
C LYS A 221 -13.20 3.64 11.52
N GLN A 222 -12.62 4.80 11.21
CA GLN A 222 -12.06 5.73 12.18
C GLN A 222 -13.18 6.34 13.02
#